data_9f130240e7fa2695f26d068bde3af37b
#
_entry.id   9f130240e7fa2695f26d068bde3af37b
#
_cell.length_a   1.000
_cell.length_b   1.000
_cell.length_c   1.000
_cell.angle_alpha   90.00
_cell.angle_beta   90.00
_cell.angle_gamma   90.00
#
_symmetry.space_group_name_H-M   'P 1'
#
loop_
_entity.id
_entity.type
_entity.pdbx_description
1 polymer ?
#
loop_
_entity_poly.entity_id
_entity_poly.type
_entity_poly.pdbx_seq_one_letter_code
_entity_poly.pdbx_strand_id
1 'polypeptide(L)'
;MRGAEPQAGALDDLAQPTAARNHRLHRCFWLLQEMVVHEEGEIMQTEQDPAMELSMVSMDLTLLHCPLCLRPLKPLVYECKGGHLACTDCRVKRPGNQRQCQKCERGGGFDIRNTRVDAVLSSVRVECSHEGCGLYVTYHKLADHQSVCPLAPCKCPVPVCGYEGPPPVLSHQISTVHPMPVHRIQYRKALQLQVPLSEPWLLLFAEEDGRALFLVGGVLDIGAPIAMSVICIRVGASPLPHYMAKLWANGPPGEPKGRTDAIKVEMEVTSSRDPSDVAVQELTYFTVPPKLLAGDKLVSLQIQIDKLTS
;
A
#
# COMPACT_ATOMS: atom_id res chain seq x y z
N MET A 1 -44.30 37.92 44.86
CA MET A 1 -45.19 38.34 43.75
C MET A 1 -44.64 37.71 42.50
N ARG A 2 -45.41 36.77 41.97
CA ARG A 2 -45.68 36.38 40.59
C ARG A 2 -44.46 36.48 39.64
N GLY A 3 -43.89 35.45 39.10
CA GLY A 3 -44.58 34.39 38.34
C GLY A 3 -44.42 34.67 36.84
N ALA A 4 -43.65 33.86 36.18
CA ALA A 4 -43.89 33.47 34.80
C ALA A 4 -42.82 32.46 34.34
N GLU A 5 -43.22 31.22 34.17
CA GLU A 5 -42.61 30.29 33.24
C GLU A 5 -42.90 30.76 31.79
N PRO A 6 -42.09 30.36 30.84
CA PRO A 6 -42.65 29.91 29.59
C PRO A 6 -42.22 28.50 29.16
N GLN A 7 -43.16 27.89 28.64
CA GLN A 7 -43.45 26.63 27.98
C GLN A 7 -42.36 26.02 27.09
N ALA A 8 -42.37 24.69 27.13
CA ALA A 8 -41.76 23.75 26.18
C ALA A 8 -42.22 23.99 24.74
N GLY A 9 -41.28 23.91 23.84
CA GLY A 9 -41.51 23.78 22.41
C GLY A 9 -40.62 22.65 21.88
N ALA A 10 -41.25 21.51 21.54
CA ALA A 10 -40.68 20.37 20.85
C ALA A 10 -40.26 20.78 19.45
N LEU A 11 -39.12 20.29 19.00
CA LEU A 11 -38.82 20.02 17.59
C LEU A 11 -37.89 18.81 17.52
N ASP A 12 -38.52 17.66 17.31
CA ASP A 12 -37.95 16.52 16.61
C ASP A 12 -37.73 16.94 15.17
N ASP A 13 -36.53 16.73 14.66
CA ASP A 13 -36.28 16.34 13.28
C ASP A 13 -34.80 15.92 13.15
N LEU A 14 -34.50 14.69 13.52
CA LEU A 14 -33.25 14.03 13.16
C LEU A 14 -33.47 13.39 11.78
N ALA A 15 -33.11 14.11 10.74
CA ALA A 15 -33.02 13.59 9.39
C ALA A 15 -31.88 12.53 9.30
N GLN A 16 -32.28 11.30 9.05
CA GLN A 16 -31.41 10.18 8.69
C GLN A 16 -30.67 10.50 7.39
N PRO A 17 -29.38 10.24 7.27
CA PRO A 17 -28.67 10.34 5.99
C PRO A 17 -29.05 9.16 5.10
N THR A 18 -29.66 9.48 4.00
CA THR A 18 -30.13 8.57 2.95
C THR A 18 -28.99 7.79 2.30
N ALA A 19 -29.25 6.50 2.06
CA ALA A 19 -28.40 5.49 1.45
C ALA A 19 -27.98 5.72 -0.03
N ALA A 20 -28.03 6.95 -0.52
CA ALA A 20 -27.82 7.26 -1.95
C ALA A 20 -26.36 7.60 -2.33
N ARG A 21 -25.40 7.61 -1.39
CA ARG A 21 -24.00 7.99 -1.68
C ARG A 21 -23.08 6.82 -2.04
N ASN A 22 -23.46 5.58 -1.77
CA ASN A 22 -22.61 4.42 -2.01
C ASN A 22 -22.62 3.90 -3.47
N HIS A 23 -23.59 4.28 -4.30
CA HIS A 23 -23.69 3.75 -5.67
C HIS A 23 -22.70 4.38 -6.68
N ARG A 24 -22.12 5.53 -6.40
CA ARG A 24 -21.16 6.17 -7.33
C ARG A 24 -19.73 5.69 -7.18
N LEU A 25 -19.32 5.23 -6.00
CA LEU A 25 -17.99 4.67 -5.77
C LEU A 25 -17.86 3.25 -6.32
N HIS A 26 -18.94 2.47 -6.31
CA HIS A 26 -18.96 1.12 -6.87
C HIS A 26 -18.79 1.10 -8.41
N ARG A 27 -19.22 2.13 -9.11
CA ARG A 27 -19.15 2.20 -10.57
C ARG A 27 -17.76 2.54 -11.11
N CYS A 28 -16.94 3.26 -10.36
CA CYS A 28 -15.54 3.52 -10.73
C CYS A 28 -14.65 2.28 -10.53
N PHE A 29 -15.00 1.38 -9.63
CA PHE A 29 -14.19 0.19 -9.35
C PHE A 29 -14.34 -0.89 -10.44
N TRP A 30 -15.52 -1.02 -11.06
CA TRP A 30 -15.76 -1.96 -12.15
C TRP A 30 -15.04 -1.58 -13.46
N LEU A 31 -14.87 -0.29 -13.71
CA LEU A 31 -14.17 0.20 -14.91
C LEU A 31 -12.65 -0.02 -14.88
N LEU A 32 -12.06 -0.22 -13.71
CA LEU A 32 -10.63 -0.55 -13.58
C LEU A 32 -10.35 -2.05 -13.77
N GLN A 33 -11.35 -2.90 -13.67
CA GLN A 33 -11.21 -4.34 -13.80
C GLN A 33 -11.34 -4.81 -15.27
N GLU A 34 -11.99 -4.04 -16.13
CA GLU A 34 -12.15 -4.35 -17.57
C GLU A 34 -11.00 -3.90 -18.47
N MET A 35 -10.02 -3.15 -17.95
CA MET A 35 -8.88 -2.66 -18.75
C MET A 35 -7.66 -3.59 -18.79
N VAL A 36 -7.75 -4.83 -18.28
CA VAL A 36 -6.61 -5.76 -18.22
C VAL A 36 -6.73 -6.96 -19.18
N VAL A 37 -7.75 -7.05 -20.03
CA VAL A 37 -7.88 -8.19 -20.94
C VAL A 37 -8.11 -7.71 -22.36
N HIS A 38 -7.04 -7.43 -23.10
CA HIS A 38 -6.97 -7.64 -24.55
C HIS A 38 -5.49 -7.76 -24.96
N GLU A 39 -4.97 -8.97 -24.91
CA GLU A 39 -3.97 -9.46 -25.86
C GLU A 39 -4.39 -10.87 -26.27
N GLU A 40 -4.57 -11.01 -27.57
CA GLU A 40 -4.97 -12.25 -28.23
C GLU A 40 -3.84 -13.28 -28.15
N GLY A 41 -4.13 -14.45 -27.63
CA GLY A 41 -3.24 -15.60 -27.59
C GLY A 41 -4.03 -16.88 -27.37
N GLU A 42 -4.19 -17.64 -28.44
CA GLU A 42 -4.53 -19.06 -28.58
C GLU A 42 -5.40 -19.73 -27.51
N ILE A 43 -6.58 -20.12 -27.94
CA ILE A 43 -7.53 -20.96 -27.20
C ILE A 43 -6.91 -22.35 -27.01
N MET A 44 -6.23 -22.58 -25.91
CA MET A 44 -6.08 -23.92 -25.35
C MET A 44 -7.38 -24.27 -24.62
N GLN A 45 -8.07 -25.27 -25.09
CA GLN A 45 -9.22 -25.89 -24.42
C GLN A 45 -8.72 -26.43 -23.07
N THR A 46 -8.91 -25.65 -22.01
CA THR A 46 -8.78 -26.17 -20.65
C THR A 46 -10.02 -26.98 -20.35
N GLU A 47 -9.84 -28.26 -20.05
CA GLU A 47 -10.84 -29.10 -19.44
C GLU A 47 -11.51 -28.34 -18.29
N GLN A 48 -12.84 -28.20 -18.37
CA GLN A 48 -13.64 -27.55 -17.34
C GLN A 48 -13.56 -28.43 -16.09
N ASP A 49 -12.75 -28.01 -15.12
CA ASP A 49 -12.87 -28.49 -13.75
C ASP A 49 -14.33 -28.25 -13.30
N PRO A 50 -14.97 -29.25 -12.67
CA PRO A 50 -16.34 -29.09 -12.18
C PRO A 50 -16.37 -27.87 -11.26
N ALA A 51 -17.25 -26.92 -11.57
CA ALA A 51 -17.40 -25.68 -10.82
C ALA A 51 -17.50 -25.99 -9.33
N MET A 52 -16.47 -25.67 -8.58
CA MET A 52 -16.43 -25.89 -7.15
C MET A 52 -17.41 -24.92 -6.49
N GLU A 53 -18.54 -25.45 -6.01
CA GLU A 53 -19.55 -24.66 -5.31
C GLU A 53 -18.95 -24.17 -3.98
N LEU A 54 -18.68 -22.88 -3.89
CA LEU A 54 -18.18 -22.25 -2.67
C LEU A 54 -19.36 -21.87 -1.78
N SER A 55 -19.49 -22.53 -0.64
CA SER A 55 -20.44 -22.15 0.40
C SER A 55 -19.78 -21.33 1.49
N MET A 56 -20.50 -20.32 2.01
CA MET A 56 -20.07 -19.51 3.15
C MET A 56 -20.33 -20.28 4.44
N VAL A 57 -19.28 -20.53 5.22
CA VAL A 57 -19.38 -21.21 6.51
C VAL A 57 -18.70 -20.34 7.57
N SER A 58 -19.39 -20.13 8.70
CA SER A 58 -18.80 -19.49 9.87
C SER A 58 -18.03 -20.52 10.70
N MET A 59 -16.77 -20.23 11.00
CA MET A 59 -15.94 -21.09 11.84
C MET A 59 -15.01 -20.27 12.74
N ASP A 60 -14.60 -20.84 13.86
CA ASP A 60 -13.57 -20.27 14.70
C ASP A 60 -12.19 -20.48 14.04
N LEU A 61 -11.58 -19.40 13.58
CA LEU A 61 -10.27 -19.43 12.92
C LEU A 61 -9.13 -19.87 13.85
N THR A 62 -9.32 -19.86 15.16
CA THR A 62 -8.31 -20.35 16.12
C THR A 62 -8.08 -21.85 15.96
N LEU A 63 -9.07 -22.60 15.43
CA LEU A 63 -8.95 -24.02 15.09
C LEU A 63 -7.93 -24.26 13.99
N LEU A 64 -7.64 -23.25 13.17
CA LEU A 64 -6.64 -23.29 12.10
C LEU A 64 -5.26 -22.80 12.54
N HIS A 65 -5.06 -22.60 13.86
CA HIS A 65 -3.77 -22.24 14.42
C HIS A 65 -3.03 -23.46 15.00
N CYS A 66 -1.70 -23.41 14.90
CA CYS A 66 -0.87 -24.37 15.59
C CYS A 66 -0.98 -24.18 17.13
N PRO A 67 -1.44 -25.17 17.89
CA PRO A 67 -1.62 -25.02 19.34
C PRO A 67 -0.31 -24.83 20.11
N LEU A 68 0.84 -25.01 19.46
CA LEU A 68 2.16 -24.93 20.08
C LEU A 68 2.80 -23.54 19.90
N CYS A 69 2.56 -22.87 18.78
CA CYS A 69 3.16 -21.55 18.49
C CYS A 69 2.12 -20.47 18.17
N LEU A 70 0.83 -20.82 18.17
CA LEU A 70 -0.31 -19.94 17.94
C LEU A 70 -0.31 -19.22 16.57
N ARG A 71 0.55 -19.65 15.65
CA ARG A 71 0.57 -19.14 14.27
C ARG A 71 -0.40 -19.94 13.40
N PRO A 72 -0.96 -19.32 12.33
CA PRO A 72 -1.75 -20.05 11.35
C PRO A 72 -1.03 -21.30 10.85
N LEU A 73 -1.74 -22.43 10.82
CA LEU A 73 -1.25 -23.66 10.22
C LEU A 73 -1.12 -23.46 8.72
N LYS A 74 -0.03 -23.95 8.17
CA LYS A 74 0.21 -24.03 6.72
C LYS A 74 0.25 -25.52 6.33
N PRO A 75 -0.15 -25.88 5.11
CA PRO A 75 0.04 -27.25 4.64
C PRO A 75 1.45 -27.75 4.88
N LEU A 76 1.57 -28.89 5.16
CA LEU A 76 2.24 -29.96 5.90
C LEU A 76 1.98 -29.83 7.40
N VAL A 77 0.77 -30.23 7.80
CA VAL A 77 0.37 -30.35 9.21
C VAL A 77 0.61 -31.78 9.67
N TYR A 78 1.09 -31.90 10.87
CA TYR A 78 1.37 -33.20 11.50
C TYR A 78 0.50 -33.38 12.75
N GLU A 79 0.21 -34.64 13.06
CA GLU A 79 -0.51 -35.01 14.27
C GLU A 79 0.21 -36.06 15.09
N CYS A 80 -0.06 -36.09 16.38
CA CYS A 80 0.35 -37.17 17.26
C CYS A 80 -0.71 -38.28 17.26
N LYS A 81 -0.42 -39.42 17.88
CA LYS A 81 -1.35 -40.54 18.01
C LYS A 81 -2.69 -40.18 18.70
N GLY A 82 -2.74 -39.09 19.46
CA GLY A 82 -3.95 -38.56 20.08
C GLY A 82 -4.67 -37.51 19.27
N GLY A 83 -4.29 -37.28 17.98
CA GLY A 83 -4.95 -36.32 17.09
C GLY A 83 -4.61 -34.85 17.33
N HIS A 84 -3.66 -34.53 18.24
CA HIS A 84 -3.24 -33.12 18.42
C HIS A 84 -2.34 -32.68 17.27
N LEU A 85 -2.55 -31.47 16.78
CA LEU A 85 -1.88 -30.93 15.60
C LEU A 85 -0.60 -30.17 15.96
N ALA A 86 0.36 -30.15 15.01
CA ALA A 86 1.53 -29.31 15.02
C ALA A 86 1.90 -28.85 13.61
N CYS A 87 2.39 -27.62 13.48
CA CYS A 87 2.99 -27.15 12.23
C CYS A 87 4.39 -27.76 12.04
N THR A 88 4.88 -27.77 10.79
CA THR A 88 6.20 -28.26 10.43
C THR A 88 7.31 -27.65 11.28
N ASP A 89 7.26 -26.34 11.53
CA ASP A 89 8.25 -25.62 12.33
C ASP A 89 8.32 -26.15 13.76
N CYS A 90 7.18 -26.34 14.40
CA CYS A 90 7.12 -26.85 15.78
C CYS A 90 7.54 -28.32 15.86
N ARG A 91 7.26 -29.09 14.81
CA ARG A 91 7.72 -30.48 14.70
C ARG A 91 9.25 -30.57 14.64
N VAL A 92 9.89 -29.70 13.85
CA VAL A 92 11.34 -29.81 13.55
C VAL A 92 12.19 -29.02 14.54
N LYS A 93 11.80 -27.79 14.89
CA LYS A 93 12.66 -26.83 15.61
C LYS A 93 12.69 -27.01 17.13
N ARG A 94 11.80 -27.84 17.71
CA ARG A 94 11.79 -28.05 19.15
C ARG A 94 12.84 -29.07 19.57
N PRO A 95 13.71 -28.74 20.53
CA PRO A 95 14.75 -29.69 21.00
C PRO A 95 14.16 -30.82 21.84
N GLY A 96 14.70 -32.03 21.67
CA GLY A 96 14.51 -33.19 22.57
C GLY A 96 13.05 -33.48 22.97
N ASN A 97 12.77 -33.52 24.25
CA ASN A 97 11.47 -33.86 24.81
C ASN A 97 10.32 -32.91 24.38
N GLN A 98 10.60 -31.72 23.87
CA GLN A 98 9.58 -30.78 23.39
C GLN A 98 9.00 -31.17 22.02
N ARG A 99 9.58 -32.16 21.32
CA ARG A 99 8.99 -32.74 20.11
C ARG A 99 7.82 -33.67 20.42
N GLN A 100 7.67 -34.07 21.66
CA GLN A 100 6.56 -34.91 22.12
C GLN A 100 5.32 -34.05 22.39
N CYS A 101 4.17 -34.64 22.11
CA CYS A 101 2.89 -34.02 22.45
C CYS A 101 2.71 -33.98 23.96
N GLN A 102 2.72 -32.81 24.55
CA GLN A 102 2.51 -32.64 25.99
C GLN A 102 1.05 -32.87 26.44
N LYS A 103 0.11 -32.91 25.48
CA LYS A 103 -1.30 -33.19 25.75
C LYS A 103 -1.64 -34.68 25.75
N CYS A 104 -0.71 -35.53 25.31
CA CYS A 104 -0.92 -36.97 25.29
C CYS A 104 -0.28 -37.62 26.52
N GLU A 105 -1.05 -38.32 27.34
CA GLU A 105 -0.56 -39.01 28.54
C GLU A 105 0.54 -40.04 28.27
N ARG A 106 0.55 -40.63 27.06
CA ARG A 106 1.52 -41.67 26.65
C ARG A 106 2.76 -41.13 25.94
N GLY A 107 2.87 -39.82 25.84
CA GLY A 107 3.91 -39.20 25.01
C GLY A 107 3.88 -39.70 23.55
N GLY A 108 4.39 -38.95 22.64
CA GLY A 108 4.48 -39.35 21.22
C GLY A 108 4.83 -38.16 20.37
N GLY A 109 5.60 -38.40 19.30
CA GLY A 109 5.94 -37.34 18.35
C GLY A 109 4.76 -36.98 17.45
N PHE A 110 4.92 -35.89 16.75
CA PHE A 110 4.02 -35.47 15.67
C PHE A 110 4.50 -36.11 14.35
N ASP A 111 4.32 -37.44 14.23
CA ASP A 111 4.94 -38.21 13.16
C ASP A 111 3.98 -38.53 12.02
N ILE A 112 2.66 -38.34 12.23
CA ILE A 112 1.63 -38.66 11.27
C ILE A 112 1.27 -37.38 10.52
N ARG A 113 1.38 -37.40 9.18
CA ARG A 113 0.92 -36.29 8.35
C ARG A 113 -0.62 -36.29 8.25
N ASN A 114 -1.24 -35.17 8.54
CA ASN A 114 -2.70 -35.02 8.42
C ASN A 114 -3.07 -34.38 7.08
N THR A 115 -3.25 -35.20 6.05
CA THR A 115 -3.59 -34.75 4.69
C THR A 115 -5.00 -34.14 4.58
N ARG A 116 -5.91 -34.52 5.47
CA ARG A 116 -7.26 -33.94 5.50
C ARG A 116 -7.24 -32.50 6.00
N VAL A 117 -6.48 -32.22 7.04
CA VAL A 117 -6.28 -30.84 7.52
C VAL A 117 -5.52 -30.03 6.47
N ASP A 118 -4.52 -30.61 5.78
CA ASP A 118 -3.83 -29.95 4.68
C ASP A 118 -4.82 -29.51 3.58
N ALA A 119 -5.76 -30.37 3.19
CA ALA A 119 -6.79 -30.08 2.20
C ALA A 119 -7.73 -28.95 2.66
N VAL A 120 -8.18 -28.98 3.92
CA VAL A 120 -9.02 -27.92 4.50
C VAL A 120 -8.27 -26.59 4.48
N LEU A 121 -7.03 -26.55 4.96
CA LEU A 121 -6.21 -25.32 4.98
C LEU A 121 -5.97 -24.73 3.59
N SER A 122 -5.90 -25.59 2.57
CA SER A 122 -5.73 -25.16 1.17
C SER A 122 -7.02 -24.60 0.58
N SER A 123 -8.18 -25.00 1.10
CA SER A 123 -9.49 -24.58 0.58
C SER A 123 -10.08 -23.38 1.31
N VAL A 124 -9.75 -23.15 2.59
CA VAL A 124 -10.31 -22.04 3.37
C VAL A 124 -9.85 -20.69 2.80
N ARG A 125 -10.83 -19.89 2.40
CA ARG A 125 -10.64 -18.52 1.90
C ARG A 125 -11.17 -17.51 2.91
N VAL A 126 -10.44 -16.42 3.07
CA VAL A 126 -10.81 -15.32 3.97
C VAL A 126 -10.68 -14.02 3.21
N GLU A 127 -11.65 -13.15 3.37
CA GLU A 127 -11.61 -11.81 2.78
C GLU A 127 -10.50 -10.96 3.42
N CYS A 128 -9.79 -10.22 2.59
CA CYS A 128 -8.81 -9.25 3.07
C CYS A 128 -9.52 -8.14 3.87
N SER A 129 -9.02 -7.86 5.06
CA SER A 129 -9.62 -6.84 5.94
C SER A 129 -9.33 -5.40 5.52
N HIS A 130 -8.47 -5.18 4.54
CA HIS A 130 -8.20 -3.83 4.04
C HIS A 130 -9.38 -3.33 3.21
N GLU A 131 -9.88 -2.15 3.60
CA GLU A 131 -11.04 -1.52 2.99
C GLU A 131 -10.89 -1.39 1.46
N GLY A 132 -11.90 -1.88 0.73
CA GLY A 132 -11.95 -1.86 -0.73
C GLY A 132 -11.13 -2.95 -1.43
N CYS A 133 -10.39 -3.82 -0.71
CA CYS A 133 -9.61 -4.88 -1.34
C CYS A 133 -10.51 -5.97 -1.94
N GLY A 134 -11.50 -6.46 -1.19
CA GLY A 134 -12.47 -7.44 -1.65
C GLY A 134 -11.90 -8.80 -2.12
N LEU A 135 -10.60 -9.02 -1.98
CA LEU A 135 -9.96 -10.27 -2.40
C LEU A 135 -10.12 -11.34 -1.32
N TYR A 136 -10.56 -12.52 -1.76
CA TYR A 136 -10.57 -13.73 -0.95
C TYR A 136 -9.27 -14.50 -1.14
N VAL A 137 -8.45 -14.57 -0.11
CA VAL A 137 -7.15 -15.27 -0.12
C VAL A 137 -7.18 -16.49 0.78
N THR A 138 -6.33 -17.47 0.48
CA THR A 138 -6.18 -18.64 1.35
C THR A 138 -5.76 -18.20 2.73
N TYR A 139 -6.43 -18.68 3.78
CA TYR A 139 -6.27 -18.20 5.15
C TYR A 139 -4.81 -18.10 5.61
N HIS A 140 -4.01 -19.13 5.38
CA HIS A 140 -2.61 -19.14 5.79
C HIS A 140 -1.70 -18.18 4.98
N LYS A 141 -2.20 -17.61 3.88
CA LYS A 141 -1.53 -16.59 3.06
C LYS A 141 -2.06 -15.18 3.32
N LEU A 142 -3.04 -15.03 4.22
CA LEU A 142 -3.67 -13.73 4.48
C LEU A 142 -2.65 -12.68 4.95
N ALA A 143 -1.80 -13.04 5.91
CA ALA A 143 -0.77 -12.12 6.42
C ALA A 143 0.25 -11.72 5.33
N ASP A 144 0.64 -12.68 4.48
CA ASP A 144 1.54 -12.42 3.36
C ASP A 144 0.88 -11.47 2.35
N HIS A 145 -0.42 -11.69 2.03
CA HIS A 145 -1.18 -10.77 1.17
C HIS A 145 -1.31 -9.38 1.81
N GLN A 146 -1.70 -9.29 3.08
CA GLN A 146 -1.90 -8.02 3.78
C GLN A 146 -0.62 -7.17 3.82
N SER A 147 0.54 -7.82 3.90
CA SER A 147 1.84 -7.13 3.88
C SER A 147 2.17 -6.46 2.53
N VAL A 148 1.54 -6.92 1.44
CA VAL A 148 1.76 -6.41 0.07
C VAL A 148 0.48 -5.90 -0.60
N CYS A 149 -0.62 -5.85 0.14
CA CYS A 149 -1.92 -5.44 -0.40
C CYS A 149 -1.86 -4.01 -0.96
N PRO A 150 -2.29 -3.78 -2.22
CA PRO A 150 -2.28 -2.44 -2.81
C PRO A 150 -3.14 -1.41 -2.08
N LEU A 151 -4.12 -1.90 -1.30
CA LEU A 151 -5.05 -1.10 -0.50
C LEU A 151 -4.74 -1.12 1.00
N ALA A 152 -3.57 -1.65 1.38
CA ALA A 152 -3.11 -1.52 2.76
C ALA A 152 -2.98 -0.04 3.14
N PRO A 153 -3.40 0.34 4.35
CA PRO A 153 -3.39 1.73 4.78
C PRO A 153 -2.00 2.35 4.72
N CYS A 154 -1.93 3.57 4.22
CA CYS A 154 -0.74 4.41 4.17
C CYS A 154 -0.99 5.69 4.95
N LYS A 155 0.05 6.23 5.57
CA LYS A 155 -0.03 7.46 6.35
C LYS A 155 0.09 8.70 5.47
N CYS A 156 -0.60 9.76 5.89
CA CYS A 156 -0.44 11.07 5.30
C CYS A 156 0.97 11.60 5.59
N PRO A 157 1.73 12.04 4.55
CA PRO A 157 3.08 12.55 4.72
C PRO A 157 3.14 13.94 5.34
N VAL A 158 1.99 14.65 5.42
CA VAL A 158 1.93 15.99 5.99
C VAL A 158 2.12 15.90 7.51
N PRO A 159 3.13 16.59 8.06
CA PRO A 159 3.40 16.55 9.49
C PRO A 159 2.16 16.86 10.33
N VAL A 160 1.99 16.15 11.46
CA VAL A 160 0.89 16.35 12.43
C VAL A 160 -0.50 15.93 11.92
N CYS A 161 -0.66 15.53 10.65
CA CYS A 161 -1.97 15.13 10.13
C CYS A 161 -2.53 13.88 10.81
N GLY A 162 -1.70 12.85 11.00
CA GLY A 162 -2.09 11.59 11.66
C GLY A 162 -3.12 10.74 10.89
N TYR A 163 -3.58 11.18 9.72
CA TYR A 163 -4.51 10.41 8.90
C TYR A 163 -3.83 9.17 8.30
N GLU A 164 -4.53 8.04 8.34
CA GLU A 164 -4.11 6.78 7.71
C GLU A 164 -5.29 6.18 6.94
N GLY A 165 -5.04 5.74 5.71
CA GLY A 165 -6.07 5.16 4.86
C GLY A 165 -5.53 4.55 3.58
N PRO A 166 -6.37 3.83 2.81
CA PRO A 166 -5.94 3.24 1.55
C PRO A 166 -5.48 4.32 0.56
N PRO A 167 -4.48 4.04 -0.32
CA PRO A 167 -3.85 5.03 -1.18
C PRO A 167 -4.81 5.93 -1.99
N PRO A 168 -5.92 5.42 -2.58
CA PRO A 168 -6.85 6.27 -3.31
C PRO A 168 -7.57 7.29 -2.41
N VAL A 169 -7.98 6.87 -1.20
CA VAL A 169 -8.66 7.74 -0.22
C VAL A 169 -7.67 8.74 0.35
N LEU A 170 -6.45 8.30 0.64
CA LEU A 170 -5.37 9.17 1.10
C LEU A 170 -5.04 10.27 0.08
N SER A 171 -4.97 9.93 -1.21
CA SER A 171 -4.72 10.93 -2.27
C SER A 171 -5.81 11.99 -2.32
N HIS A 172 -7.08 11.58 -2.16
CA HIS A 172 -8.20 12.51 -2.07
C HIS A 172 -8.11 13.39 -0.82
N GLN A 173 -7.84 12.78 0.34
CA GLN A 173 -7.69 13.50 1.60
C GLN A 173 -6.57 14.56 1.51
N ILE A 174 -5.41 14.21 0.96
CA ILE A 174 -4.29 15.15 0.82
C ILE A 174 -4.69 16.34 -0.06
N SER A 175 -5.38 16.11 -1.17
CA SER A 175 -5.78 17.16 -2.10
C SER A 175 -6.91 18.06 -1.59
N THR A 176 -7.72 17.58 -0.64
CA THR A 176 -8.89 18.32 -0.13
C THR A 176 -8.67 18.98 1.22
N VAL A 177 -7.88 18.36 2.09
CA VAL A 177 -7.63 18.83 3.46
C VAL A 177 -6.38 19.70 3.55
N HIS A 178 -5.37 19.34 2.76
CA HIS A 178 -4.09 20.09 2.75
C HIS A 178 -4.01 20.98 1.51
N PRO A 179 -3.63 22.26 1.64
CA PRO A 179 -3.45 23.19 0.52
C PRO A 179 -2.15 22.89 -0.24
N MET A 180 -1.95 21.62 -0.61
CA MET A 180 -0.76 21.15 -1.29
C MET A 180 -0.97 21.16 -2.81
N PRO A 181 -0.01 21.67 -3.59
CA PRO A 181 -0.10 21.62 -5.05
C PRO A 181 -0.12 20.16 -5.54
N VAL A 182 -1.16 19.83 -6.31
CA VAL A 182 -1.30 18.51 -6.94
C VAL A 182 -0.95 18.62 -8.42
N HIS A 183 0.08 17.92 -8.83
CA HIS A 183 0.50 17.86 -10.23
C HIS A 183 0.13 16.53 -10.85
N ARG A 184 -0.68 16.55 -11.91
CA ARG A 184 -1.03 15.35 -12.66
C ARG A 184 0.13 14.97 -13.56
N ILE A 185 0.55 13.71 -13.50
CA ILE A 185 1.60 13.15 -14.34
C ILE A 185 1.05 12.01 -15.19
N GLN A 186 1.70 11.77 -16.31
CA GLN A 186 1.52 10.57 -17.12
C GLN A 186 2.86 9.84 -17.19
N TYR A 187 2.82 8.51 -17.06
CA TYR A 187 4.05 7.73 -17.14
C TYR A 187 4.78 7.94 -18.45
N ARG A 188 6.10 7.96 -18.42
CA ARG A 188 7.00 8.18 -19.55
C ARG A 188 6.88 9.55 -20.22
N LYS A 189 6.07 10.47 -19.67
CA LYS A 189 5.99 11.85 -20.13
C LYS A 189 6.66 12.79 -19.14
N ALA A 190 7.46 13.70 -19.66
CA ALA A 190 8.11 14.72 -18.84
C ALA A 190 7.12 15.84 -18.50
N LEU A 191 7.09 16.23 -17.23
CA LEU A 191 6.36 17.37 -16.71
C LEU A 191 7.35 18.45 -16.27
N GLN A 192 7.10 19.70 -16.68
CA GLN A 192 7.86 20.86 -16.22
C GLN A 192 7.24 21.42 -14.96
N LEU A 193 8.03 21.58 -13.92
CA LEU A 193 7.64 22.13 -12.61
C LEU A 193 8.50 23.32 -12.24
N GLN A 194 7.90 24.27 -11.54
CA GLN A 194 8.60 25.30 -10.77
C GLN A 194 8.46 24.95 -9.29
N VAL A 195 9.51 24.43 -8.70
CA VAL A 195 9.49 23.93 -7.31
C VAL A 195 9.96 25.01 -6.37
N PRO A 196 9.06 25.56 -5.52
CA PRO A 196 9.45 26.51 -4.49
C PRO A 196 10.29 25.83 -3.40
N LEU A 197 11.37 26.48 -2.98
CA LEU A 197 12.21 25.98 -1.88
C LEU A 197 11.48 26.02 -0.52
N SER A 198 10.44 26.84 -0.42
CA SER A 198 9.61 26.96 0.79
C SER A 198 8.61 25.80 0.94
N GLU A 199 8.35 25.06 -0.12
CA GLU A 199 7.39 23.94 -0.13
C GLU A 199 8.17 22.63 -0.24
N PRO A 200 8.43 21.95 0.89
CA PRO A 200 9.27 20.76 0.90
C PRO A 200 8.59 19.55 0.23
N TRP A 201 7.29 19.65 -0.11
CA TRP A 201 6.49 18.54 -0.59
C TRP A 201 5.60 18.95 -1.77
N LEU A 202 5.65 18.18 -2.85
CA LEU A 202 4.71 18.28 -3.96
C LEU A 202 4.06 16.93 -4.21
N LEU A 203 2.75 16.91 -4.39
CA LEU A 203 2.02 15.70 -4.74
C LEU A 203 1.99 15.51 -6.26
N LEU A 204 2.51 14.37 -6.71
CA LEU A 204 2.44 13.91 -8.09
C LEU A 204 1.38 12.81 -8.17
N PHE A 205 0.39 12.98 -9.02
CA PHE A 205 -0.71 12.02 -9.17
C PHE A 205 -0.69 11.43 -10.57
N ALA A 206 -0.43 10.12 -10.66
CA ALA A 206 -0.44 9.41 -11.93
C ALA A 206 -1.87 9.18 -12.42
N GLU A 207 -2.18 9.67 -13.64
CA GLU A 207 -3.54 9.62 -14.20
C GLU A 207 -3.97 8.20 -14.57
N GLU A 208 -3.02 7.35 -14.95
CA GLU A 208 -3.29 6.00 -15.47
C GLU A 208 -3.78 5.02 -14.39
N ASP A 209 -3.30 5.16 -13.16
CA ASP A 209 -3.61 4.20 -12.07
C ASP A 209 -3.93 4.85 -10.74
N GLY A 210 -4.08 6.17 -10.71
CA GLY A 210 -4.41 6.92 -9.49
C GLY A 210 -3.31 6.87 -8.41
N ARG A 211 -2.07 6.55 -8.79
CA ARG A 211 -0.96 6.42 -7.85
C ARG A 211 -0.47 7.79 -7.39
N ALA A 212 -0.34 7.93 -6.08
CA ALA A 212 0.27 9.10 -5.48
C ALA A 212 1.77 8.90 -5.28
N LEU A 213 2.56 9.85 -5.79
CA LEU A 213 3.99 9.96 -5.55
C LEU A 213 4.27 11.33 -4.93
N PHE A 214 5.25 11.39 -4.05
CA PHE A 214 5.68 12.65 -3.45
C PHE A 214 7.06 13.02 -3.94
N LEU A 215 7.17 14.22 -4.51
CA LEU A 215 8.46 14.88 -4.64
C LEU A 215 8.76 15.54 -3.30
N VAL A 216 9.84 15.11 -2.69
CA VAL A 216 10.36 15.63 -1.43
C VAL A 216 11.56 16.48 -1.75
N GLY A 217 11.55 17.74 -1.34
CA GLY A 217 12.68 18.64 -1.49
C GLY A 217 13.04 19.30 -0.16
N GLY A 218 14.31 19.62 0.04
CA GLY A 218 14.74 20.33 1.23
C GLY A 218 16.16 20.85 1.12
N VAL A 219 16.44 21.90 1.87
CA VAL A 219 17.79 22.39 2.10
C VAL A 219 18.29 21.69 3.35
N LEU A 220 19.30 20.85 3.23
CA LEU A 220 19.84 20.09 4.36
C LEU A 220 20.55 21.01 5.37
N ASP A 221 21.14 22.14 4.88
CA ASP A 221 21.81 23.15 5.70
C ASP A 221 21.86 24.50 4.98
N ILE A 222 22.10 25.59 5.72
CA ILE A 222 22.26 26.94 5.15
C ILE A 222 23.45 26.95 4.19
N GLY A 223 23.16 27.20 2.90
CA GLY A 223 24.18 27.19 1.83
C GLY A 223 24.47 25.80 1.24
N ALA A 224 23.83 24.75 1.71
CA ALA A 224 23.94 23.44 1.12
C ALA A 224 23.15 23.34 -0.19
N PRO A 225 23.52 22.41 -1.09
CA PRO A 225 22.73 22.13 -2.26
C PRO A 225 21.34 21.60 -1.85
N ILE A 226 20.35 21.84 -2.72
CA ILE A 226 19.00 21.35 -2.51
C ILE A 226 18.97 19.87 -2.87
N ALA A 227 18.53 19.04 -1.93
CA ALA A 227 18.32 17.63 -2.16
C ALA A 227 16.83 17.37 -2.48
N MET A 228 16.57 16.62 -3.55
CA MET A 228 15.22 16.21 -3.96
C MET A 228 15.17 14.69 -4.14
N SER A 229 14.10 14.08 -3.70
CA SER A 229 13.81 12.65 -3.90
C SER A 229 12.36 12.43 -4.26
N VAL A 230 12.05 11.23 -4.76
CA VAL A 230 10.67 10.83 -5.07
C VAL A 230 10.32 9.60 -4.25
N ILE A 231 9.19 9.66 -3.57
CA ILE A 231 8.66 8.56 -2.76
C ILE A 231 7.29 8.16 -3.31
N CYS A 232 7.08 6.87 -3.55
CA CYS A 232 5.77 6.32 -3.88
C CYS A 232 5.05 5.89 -2.61
N ILE A 233 3.82 6.38 -2.42
CA ILE A 233 3.00 5.99 -1.27
C ILE A 233 2.36 4.64 -1.54
N ARG A 234 2.95 3.62 -0.96
CA ARG A 234 2.42 2.25 -0.97
C ARG A 234 3.17 1.40 0.04
N VAL A 235 2.68 0.18 0.25
CA VAL A 235 3.41 -0.82 1.02
C VAL A 235 4.72 -1.17 0.33
N GLY A 236 5.84 -0.94 1.01
CA GLY A 236 7.19 -1.09 0.45
C GLY A 236 7.57 -2.53 0.08
N ALA A 237 6.94 -3.53 0.71
CA ALA A 237 7.18 -4.95 0.43
C ALA A 237 6.54 -5.45 -0.88
N SER A 238 5.75 -4.62 -1.58
CA SER A 238 5.17 -5.00 -2.87
C SER A 238 6.27 -5.07 -3.94
N PRO A 239 6.50 -6.25 -4.57
CA PRO A 239 7.61 -6.42 -5.51
C PRO A 239 7.43 -5.62 -6.81
N LEU A 240 6.19 -5.37 -7.24
CA LEU A 240 5.88 -4.72 -8.51
C LEU A 240 4.65 -3.79 -8.39
N PRO A 241 4.54 -2.79 -9.24
CA PRO A 241 5.53 -2.29 -10.21
C PRO A 241 6.66 -1.52 -9.53
N HIS A 242 7.86 -1.53 -10.12
CA HIS A 242 8.92 -0.59 -9.77
C HIS A 242 8.71 0.74 -10.48
N TYR A 243 9.22 1.82 -9.90
CA TYR A 243 9.18 3.14 -10.52
C TYR A 243 10.57 3.72 -10.60
N MET A 244 10.88 4.32 -11.76
CA MET A 244 12.10 5.08 -11.99
C MET A 244 11.74 6.55 -12.17
N ALA A 245 12.42 7.43 -11.47
CA ALA A 245 12.29 8.87 -11.62
C ALA A 245 13.48 9.41 -12.41
N LYS A 246 13.17 10.21 -13.43
CA LYS A 246 14.15 11.00 -14.15
C LYS A 246 13.92 12.46 -13.82
N LEU A 247 14.92 13.10 -13.25
CA LEU A 247 14.87 14.50 -12.81
C LEU A 247 15.91 15.30 -13.58
N TRP A 248 15.49 16.45 -14.12
CA TRP A 248 16.38 17.42 -14.77
C TRP A 248 16.17 18.78 -14.13
N ALA A 249 17.24 19.40 -13.64
CA ALA A 249 17.25 20.82 -13.29
C ALA A 249 17.98 21.61 -14.36
N ASN A 250 17.31 22.63 -14.88
CA ASN A 250 17.87 23.55 -15.85
C ASN A 250 18.11 24.88 -15.15
N GLY A 251 19.32 25.39 -15.30
CA GLY A 251 19.65 26.73 -14.83
C GLY A 251 19.02 27.83 -15.69
N PRO A 252 19.07 29.08 -15.24
CA PRO A 252 18.66 30.20 -16.05
C PRO A 252 19.50 30.29 -17.33
N PRO A 253 18.96 30.80 -18.46
CA PRO A 253 19.71 30.98 -19.68
C PRO A 253 20.88 31.96 -19.44
N GLY A 254 22.09 31.44 -19.67
CA GLY A 254 23.31 32.24 -19.53
C GLY A 254 23.49 33.22 -20.68
N GLU A 255 23.82 34.47 -20.37
CA GLU A 255 24.25 35.44 -21.39
C GLU A 255 25.77 35.25 -21.74
N PRO A 256 26.21 35.45 -22.97
CA PRO A 256 25.52 35.82 -24.23
C PRO A 256 25.27 34.65 -25.21
N LYS A 257 25.46 33.41 -24.83
CA LYS A 257 25.46 32.23 -25.75
C LYS A 257 24.24 31.30 -25.66
N GLY A 258 23.24 31.63 -24.86
CA GLY A 258 22.00 30.83 -24.78
C GLY A 258 22.19 29.37 -24.28
N ARG A 259 23.37 29.01 -23.77
CA ARG A 259 23.61 27.69 -23.16
C ARG A 259 23.13 27.69 -21.73
N THR A 260 22.28 26.73 -21.42
CA THR A 260 21.77 26.50 -20.06
C THR A 260 22.51 25.32 -19.45
N ASP A 261 23.06 25.51 -18.28
CA ASP A 261 23.56 24.38 -17.49
C ASP A 261 22.39 23.47 -17.09
N ALA A 262 22.57 22.18 -17.25
CA ALA A 262 21.56 21.19 -16.86
C ALA A 262 22.21 20.02 -16.13
N ILE A 263 21.52 19.52 -15.12
CA ILE A 263 21.88 18.29 -14.43
C ILE A 263 20.71 17.33 -14.57
N LYS A 264 21.01 16.09 -14.96
CA LYS A 264 20.05 15.00 -15.05
C LYS A 264 20.45 13.86 -14.14
N VAL A 265 19.47 13.31 -13.42
CA VAL A 265 19.64 12.11 -12.60
C VAL A 265 18.50 11.14 -12.91
N GLU A 266 18.80 9.87 -12.94
CA GLU A 266 17.84 8.78 -12.99
C GLU A 266 17.99 7.96 -11.71
N MET A 267 16.87 7.71 -11.00
CA MET A 267 16.89 7.06 -9.71
C MET A 267 15.68 6.15 -9.52
N GLU A 268 15.85 5.07 -8.77
CA GLU A 268 14.74 4.25 -8.32
C GLU A 268 13.89 5.02 -7.31
N VAL A 269 12.57 4.89 -7.41
CA VAL A 269 11.61 5.53 -6.52
C VAL A 269 11.41 4.65 -5.30
N THR A 270 11.76 5.14 -4.14
CA THR A 270 11.53 4.46 -2.86
C THR A 270 10.02 4.34 -2.60
N SER A 271 9.58 3.18 -2.12
CA SER A 271 8.19 2.94 -1.75
C SER A 271 8.04 2.87 -0.24
N SER A 272 7.10 3.61 0.32
CA SER A 272 6.81 3.58 1.76
C SER A 272 5.32 3.79 2.03
N ARG A 273 4.80 3.07 3.03
CA ARG A 273 3.46 3.31 3.59
C ARG A 273 3.45 4.48 4.58
N ASP A 274 4.60 4.86 5.08
CA ASP A 274 4.83 6.01 5.97
C ASP A 274 5.97 6.85 5.40
N PRO A 275 5.69 7.77 4.48
CA PRO A 275 6.72 8.59 3.86
C PRO A 275 7.48 9.50 4.85
N SER A 276 6.88 9.81 6.00
CA SER A 276 7.50 10.65 7.04
C SER A 276 8.54 9.91 7.86
N ASP A 277 8.52 8.57 7.85
CA ASP A 277 9.43 7.70 8.61
C ASP A 277 10.53 7.07 7.73
N VAL A 278 10.64 7.50 6.47
CA VAL A 278 11.70 7.00 5.58
C VAL A 278 13.02 7.62 6.01
N ALA A 279 13.96 6.77 6.41
CA ALA A 279 15.28 7.22 6.79
C ALA A 279 15.99 7.88 5.61
N VAL A 280 16.67 9.00 5.87
CA VAL A 280 17.41 9.76 4.84
C VAL A 280 18.39 8.86 4.08
N GLN A 281 18.99 7.89 4.75
CA GLN A 281 19.94 6.94 4.16
C GLN A 281 19.29 5.97 3.15
N GLU A 282 17.97 5.81 3.19
CA GLU A 282 17.23 4.92 2.29
C GLU A 282 16.79 5.63 1.01
N LEU A 283 16.98 6.94 0.93
CA LEU A 283 16.59 7.76 -0.21
C LEU A 283 17.77 8.03 -1.14
N THR A 284 17.52 7.89 -2.43
CA THR A 284 18.41 8.46 -3.45
C THR A 284 18.01 9.91 -3.70
N TYR A 285 19.00 10.81 -3.69
CA TYR A 285 18.75 12.23 -3.86
C TYR A 285 19.29 12.75 -5.18
N PHE A 286 18.49 13.62 -5.80
CA PHE A 286 18.93 14.54 -6.83
C PHE A 286 19.38 15.84 -6.18
N THR A 287 20.67 16.17 -6.32
CA THR A 287 21.25 17.36 -5.70
C THR A 287 21.31 18.50 -6.71
N VAL A 288 20.63 19.61 -6.42
CA VAL A 288 20.58 20.80 -7.26
C VAL A 288 21.52 21.87 -6.71
N PRO A 289 22.59 22.23 -7.44
CA PRO A 289 23.46 23.33 -7.04
C PRO A 289 22.74 24.69 -7.04
N PRO A 290 23.10 25.62 -6.13
CA PRO A 290 22.47 26.94 -6.07
C PRO A 290 22.49 27.72 -7.39
N LYS A 291 23.52 27.53 -8.22
CA LYS A 291 23.65 28.18 -9.53
C LYS A 291 22.52 27.83 -10.53
N LEU A 292 21.78 26.75 -10.33
CA LEU A 292 20.65 26.34 -11.16
C LEU A 292 19.31 26.90 -10.68
N LEU A 293 19.29 27.73 -9.66
CA LEU A 293 18.08 28.37 -9.18
C LEU A 293 17.65 29.51 -10.12
N ALA A 294 16.36 29.56 -10.39
CA ALA A 294 15.73 30.69 -11.07
C ALA A 294 15.31 31.73 -10.00
N GLY A 295 16.11 32.82 -9.87
CA GLY A 295 15.97 33.69 -8.70
C GLY A 295 16.39 32.96 -7.42
N ASP A 296 16.14 33.55 -6.26
CA ASP A 296 16.66 32.99 -5.01
C ASP A 296 15.88 31.80 -4.44
N LYS A 297 14.76 31.39 -5.06
CA LYS A 297 13.80 30.49 -4.39
C LYS A 297 13.08 29.45 -5.26
N LEU A 298 13.40 29.32 -6.54
CA LEU A 298 12.70 28.39 -7.44
C LEU A 298 13.67 27.47 -8.16
N VAL A 299 13.34 26.18 -8.21
CA VAL A 299 14.02 25.20 -9.07
C VAL A 299 13.15 24.94 -10.29
N SER A 300 13.72 25.20 -11.48
CA SER A 300 13.10 24.78 -12.74
C SER A 300 13.42 23.29 -12.96
N LEU A 301 12.45 22.43 -12.65
CA LEU A 301 12.59 20.98 -12.63
C LEU A 301 11.74 20.36 -13.74
N GLN A 302 12.31 19.45 -14.52
CA GLN A 302 11.55 18.48 -15.28
C GLN A 302 11.56 17.15 -14.55
N ILE A 303 10.39 16.51 -14.49
CA ILE A 303 10.23 15.19 -13.90
C ILE A 303 9.53 14.25 -14.88
N GLN A 304 10.04 13.04 -14.98
CA GLN A 304 9.40 11.94 -15.68
C GLN A 304 9.43 10.72 -14.78
N ILE A 305 8.30 10.04 -14.66
CA ILE A 305 8.20 8.78 -13.92
C ILE A 305 7.96 7.66 -14.92
N ASP A 306 8.78 6.62 -14.83
CA ASP A 306 8.63 5.40 -15.62
C ASP A 306 8.13 4.28 -14.69
N LYS A 307 7.05 3.61 -15.09
CA LYS A 307 6.49 2.44 -14.41
C LYS A 307 7.04 1.18 -15.07
N LEU A 308 7.74 0.36 -14.29
CA LEU A 308 8.33 -0.90 -14.71
C LEU A 308 7.45 -2.06 -14.23
N THR A 309 6.91 -2.83 -15.17
CA THR A 309 5.94 -3.91 -14.89
C THR A 309 6.55 -5.31 -14.91
N SER A 310 7.82 -5.43 -15.23
CA SER A 310 8.56 -6.72 -15.30
C SER A 310 9.97 -6.53 -14.79
#